data_2ee22ca4f7add818754e18cbff29f023
#
_entry.id   2ee22ca4f7add818754e18cbff29f023
#
_cell.length_a   1.000
_cell.length_b   1.000
_cell.length_c   1.000
_cell.angle_alpha   90.00
_cell.angle_beta   90.00
_cell.angle_gamma   90.00
#
_symmetry.space_group_name_H-M   'P 1'
#
loop_
_entity.id
_entity.type
_entity.pdbx_description
1 polymer ?
#
loop_
_entity_poly.entity_id
_entity_poly.type
_entity_poly.pdbx_seq_one_letter_code
_entity_poly.pdbx_strand_id
1 'polypeptide(L)'
;MIKAVDVLTSIGNTSATIHTTSDRLFLFSQAEVGFNKAEVPYKNEVDADAEQVSFALFTDNNSRIKKTYNGEGSAVPWWLRSPYSQSSSSFCGVSNNGGSGNPGASYSNGVAFGFCI
;
A
#
# COMPACT_ATOMS: atom_id res chain seq x y z
N MET A 1 14.81 -2.09 19.18
CA MET A 1 13.74 -1.11 19.48
C MET A 1 13.16 -0.61 18.17
N ILE A 2 11.84 -0.55 18.06
CA ILE A 2 11.17 -0.01 16.86
C ILE A 2 11.32 1.51 16.86
N LYS A 3 11.82 2.06 15.76
CA LYS A 3 12.06 3.50 15.59
C LYS A 3 10.88 4.15 14.87
N ALA A 4 10.59 5.40 15.21
CA ALA A 4 9.71 6.23 14.41
C ALA A 4 10.45 6.65 13.13
N VAL A 5 9.73 6.64 12.01
CA VAL A 5 10.24 7.04 10.70
C VAL A 5 9.24 7.97 10.03
N ASP A 6 9.73 8.79 9.13
CA ASP A 6 8.87 9.65 8.33
C ASP A 6 8.13 8.82 7.28
N VAL A 7 6.82 8.94 7.31
CA VAL A 7 5.90 8.24 6.40
C VAL A 7 5.19 9.26 5.54
N LEU A 8 5.41 9.18 4.23
CA LEU A 8 4.74 10.05 3.26
C LEU A 8 3.45 9.38 2.78
N THR A 9 2.37 10.12 2.84
CA THR A 9 1.06 9.62 2.40
C THR A 9 0.38 10.66 1.52
N SER A 10 -0.13 10.21 0.39
CA SER A 10 -1.02 11.05 -0.42
C SER A 10 -2.33 11.25 0.32
N ILE A 11 -2.86 12.46 0.29
CA ILE A 11 -4.19 12.75 0.83
C ILE A 11 -5.11 13.23 -0.28
N GLY A 12 -6.33 12.71 -0.27
CA GLY A 12 -7.31 12.98 -1.31
C GLY A 12 -7.14 12.07 -2.53
N ASN A 13 -8.22 11.94 -3.27
CA ASN A 13 -8.28 11.03 -4.41
C ASN A 13 -8.02 11.71 -5.77
N THR A 14 -7.81 13.01 -5.80
CA THR A 14 -7.65 13.77 -7.05
C THR A 14 -6.43 14.70 -7.08
N SER A 15 -5.70 14.81 -5.99
CA SER A 15 -4.55 15.71 -5.93
C SER A 15 -3.35 15.03 -5.28
N ALA A 16 -2.18 15.42 -5.75
CA ALA A 16 -0.90 14.90 -5.30
C ALA A 16 -0.41 15.60 -4.01
N THR A 17 -1.29 15.93 -3.09
CA THR A 17 -0.87 16.48 -1.81
C THR A 17 -0.26 15.39 -0.95
N ILE A 18 0.98 15.56 -0.58
CA ILE A 18 1.71 14.64 0.28
C ILE A 18 1.70 15.17 1.70
N HIS A 19 1.37 14.29 2.64
CA HIS A 19 1.41 14.56 4.06
C HIS A 19 2.46 13.66 4.71
N THR A 20 3.28 14.21 5.58
CA THR A 20 4.31 13.47 6.29
C THR A 20 3.92 13.30 7.74
N THR A 21 3.95 12.05 8.21
CA THR A 21 3.77 11.73 9.63
C THR A 21 5.01 11.00 10.14
N SER A 22 5.18 10.95 11.45
CA SER A 22 6.28 10.20 12.08
C SER A 22 5.69 9.02 12.83
N ASP A 23 5.83 7.83 12.27
CA ASP A 23 5.15 6.64 12.73
C ASP A 23 6.12 5.50 13.05
N ARG A 24 5.77 4.70 14.05
CA ARG A 24 6.50 3.47 14.38
C ARG A 24 5.98 2.25 13.65
N LEU A 25 4.70 2.23 13.37
CA LEU A 25 4.03 1.23 12.55
C LEU A 25 3.28 1.97 11.45
N PHE A 26 3.35 1.47 10.23
CA PHE A 26 2.70 2.09 9.09
C PHE A 26 2.19 1.05 8.10
N LEU A 27 1.12 1.36 7.39
CA LEU A 27 0.73 0.61 6.22
C LEU A 27 1.63 1.01 5.05
N PHE A 28 1.93 0.06 4.18
CA PHE A 28 2.72 0.36 2.99
C PHE A 28 1.93 1.17 1.97
N SER A 29 2.63 2.00 1.19
CA SER A 29 2.07 2.64 -0.01
C SER A 29 2.24 1.76 -1.24
N GLN A 30 1.59 2.12 -2.34
CA GLN A 30 1.77 1.44 -3.63
C GLN A 30 3.22 1.43 -4.09
N ALA A 31 3.91 2.56 -3.99
CA ALA A 31 5.31 2.67 -4.40
C ALA A 31 6.21 1.78 -3.54
N GLU A 32 5.99 1.73 -2.24
CA GLU A 32 6.78 0.94 -1.31
C GLU A 32 6.66 -0.57 -1.54
N VAL A 33 5.51 -1.05 -2.00
CA VAL A 33 5.33 -2.46 -2.36
C VAL A 33 5.71 -2.78 -3.80
N GLY A 34 6.32 -1.82 -4.49
CA GLY A 34 6.90 -2.03 -5.80
C GLY A 34 5.93 -1.93 -6.97
N PHE A 35 4.73 -1.39 -6.80
CA PHE A 35 3.87 -1.05 -7.91
C PHE A 35 4.39 0.21 -8.61
N ASN A 36 4.47 0.17 -9.93
CA ASN A 36 4.90 1.28 -10.75
C ASN A 36 3.75 1.80 -11.63
N LYS A 37 3.99 2.91 -12.32
CA LYS A 37 2.96 3.55 -13.17
C LYS A 37 2.40 2.64 -14.28
N ALA A 38 3.11 1.60 -14.66
CA ALA A 38 2.62 0.65 -15.68
C ALA A 38 1.69 -0.40 -15.08
N GLU A 39 1.82 -0.67 -13.77
CA GLU A 39 1.04 -1.69 -13.07
C GLU A 39 -0.24 -1.15 -12.47
N VAL A 40 -0.28 0.15 -12.17
CA VAL A 40 -1.48 0.82 -11.67
C VAL A 40 -2.09 1.67 -12.77
N PRO A 41 -3.40 1.51 -13.04
CA PRO A 41 -4.04 2.23 -14.14
C PRO A 41 -4.24 3.72 -13.88
N TYR A 42 -3.98 4.19 -12.67
CA TYR A 42 -4.32 5.54 -12.23
C TYR A 42 -3.07 6.29 -11.80
N LYS A 43 -2.68 7.25 -12.62
CA LYS A 43 -1.45 8.02 -12.42
C LYS A 43 -1.36 8.74 -11.09
N ASN A 44 -2.49 9.22 -10.59
CA ASN A 44 -2.48 10.14 -9.45
C ASN A 44 -1.96 9.48 -8.18
N GLU A 45 -2.28 8.21 -7.94
CA GLU A 45 -1.75 7.50 -6.78
C GLU A 45 -0.24 7.36 -6.86
N VAL A 46 0.26 6.96 -8.02
CA VAL A 46 1.69 6.74 -8.21
C VAL A 46 2.45 8.06 -8.24
N ASP A 47 1.88 9.09 -8.85
CA ASP A 47 2.52 10.40 -8.89
C ASP A 47 2.65 11.02 -7.49
N ALA A 48 1.63 10.82 -6.66
CA ALA A 48 1.67 11.27 -5.27
C ALA A 48 2.67 10.46 -4.43
N ASP A 49 2.85 9.19 -4.77
CA ASP A 49 3.82 8.31 -4.11
C ASP A 49 5.22 8.36 -4.75
N ALA A 50 5.45 9.22 -5.74
CA ALA A 50 6.69 9.25 -6.53
C ALA A 50 7.96 9.53 -5.72
N GLU A 51 7.84 10.18 -4.57
CA GLU A 51 8.96 10.44 -3.66
C GLU A 51 9.29 9.25 -2.74
N GLN A 52 8.48 8.19 -2.81
CA GLN A 52 8.64 7.02 -1.97
C GLN A 52 9.50 5.97 -2.67
N VAL A 53 10.22 5.20 -1.89
CA VAL A 53 11.14 4.18 -2.39
C VAL A 53 10.53 2.80 -2.22
N SER A 54 10.58 1.99 -3.27
CA SER A 54 10.18 0.59 -3.19
C SER A 54 11.10 -0.19 -2.24
N PHE A 55 10.52 -0.95 -1.33
CA PHE A 55 11.29 -1.82 -0.46
C PHE A 55 11.76 -3.07 -1.22
N ALA A 56 13.01 -3.45 -0.99
CA ALA A 56 13.64 -4.60 -1.64
C ALA A 56 12.92 -5.94 -1.37
N LEU A 57 12.10 -6.01 -0.35
CA LEU A 57 11.28 -7.18 -0.03
C LEU A 57 10.23 -7.48 -1.11
N PHE A 58 9.73 -6.46 -1.80
CA PHE A 58 8.64 -6.57 -2.76
C PHE A 58 9.18 -6.50 -4.19
N THR A 59 9.53 -7.65 -4.75
CA THR A 59 10.15 -7.76 -6.07
C THR A 59 9.18 -8.15 -7.19
N ASP A 60 8.10 -8.86 -6.85
CA ASP A 60 7.11 -9.38 -7.80
C ASP A 60 5.77 -9.63 -7.10
N ASN A 61 4.78 -10.11 -7.86
CA ASN A 61 3.47 -10.42 -7.30
C ASN A 61 3.54 -11.47 -6.20
N ASN A 62 4.37 -12.49 -6.33
CA ASN A 62 4.49 -13.53 -5.31
C ASN A 62 4.99 -12.98 -3.98
N SER A 63 5.93 -12.04 -4.01
CA SER A 63 6.46 -11.42 -2.79
C SER A 63 5.42 -10.58 -2.05
N ARG A 64 4.38 -10.12 -2.73
CA ARG A 64 3.30 -9.33 -2.16
C ARG A 64 2.14 -10.16 -1.60
N ILE A 65 2.08 -11.46 -1.88
CA ILE A 65 1.01 -12.33 -1.37
C ILE A 65 1.13 -12.45 0.15
N LYS A 66 0.02 -12.17 0.84
CA LYS A 66 -0.10 -12.36 2.28
C LYS A 66 -1.20 -13.39 2.55
N LYS A 67 -0.95 -14.24 3.53
CA LYS A 67 -1.89 -15.28 3.95
C LYS A 67 -2.44 -14.96 5.34
N THR A 68 -3.64 -15.43 5.61
CA THR A 68 -4.18 -15.38 6.96
C THR A 68 -3.35 -16.29 7.85
N TYR A 69 -3.12 -15.88 9.06
CA TYR A 69 -2.65 -16.72 10.14
C TYR A 69 -1.35 -17.51 9.86
N ASN A 70 -0.23 -17.03 10.37
CA ASN A 70 1.08 -17.71 10.34
C ASN A 70 1.56 -18.20 8.96
N GLY A 71 1.02 -17.67 7.86
CA GLY A 71 1.36 -18.08 6.53
C GLY A 71 0.76 -19.41 6.07
N GLU A 72 -0.12 -20.02 6.87
CA GLU A 72 -0.75 -21.30 6.57
C GLU A 72 -2.17 -21.17 6.02
N GLY A 73 -2.81 -20.03 6.18
CA GLY A 73 -4.14 -19.77 5.66
C GLY A 73 -4.17 -19.47 4.16
N SER A 74 -5.36 -19.15 3.65
CA SER A 74 -5.53 -18.71 2.28
C SER A 74 -4.93 -17.32 2.04
N ALA A 75 -4.49 -17.08 0.81
CA ALA A 75 -4.09 -15.74 0.39
C ALA A 75 -5.27 -14.78 0.46
N VAL A 76 -5.07 -13.62 1.03
CA VAL A 76 -6.11 -12.60 1.22
C VAL A 76 -5.66 -11.25 0.68
N PRO A 77 -6.59 -10.41 0.21
CA PRO A 77 -6.29 -9.01 -0.08
C PRO A 77 -5.89 -8.29 1.21
N TRP A 78 -5.04 -7.27 1.07
CA TRP A 78 -4.62 -6.47 2.20
C TRP A 78 -4.49 -4.99 1.84
N TRP A 79 -4.66 -4.12 2.83
CA TRP A 79 -4.72 -2.69 2.67
C TRP A 79 -3.36 -2.06 2.43
N LEU A 80 -3.33 -1.06 1.55
CA LEU A 80 -2.28 -0.06 1.45
C LEU A 80 -2.80 1.29 1.98
N ARG A 81 -1.90 2.21 2.32
CA ARG A 81 -2.30 3.55 2.78
C ARG A 81 -2.61 4.52 1.63
N SER A 82 -2.22 4.20 0.41
CA SER A 82 -2.46 5.05 -0.75
C SER A 82 -3.95 5.17 -1.05
N PRO A 83 -4.49 6.40 -1.20
CA PRO A 83 -5.88 6.57 -1.59
C PRO A 83 -6.08 6.18 -3.06
N TYR A 84 -7.28 5.76 -3.40
CA TYR A 84 -7.63 5.43 -4.77
C TYR A 84 -8.18 6.67 -5.49
N SER A 85 -7.53 7.11 -6.57
CA SER A 85 -7.84 8.40 -7.23
C SER A 85 -9.21 8.45 -7.90
N GLN A 86 -9.79 7.30 -8.24
CA GLN A 86 -11.06 7.24 -8.96
C GLN A 86 -12.30 7.15 -8.06
N SER A 87 -12.11 7.00 -6.76
CA SER A 87 -13.23 6.84 -5.83
C SER A 87 -12.86 7.31 -4.43
N SER A 88 -13.69 8.19 -3.87
CA SER A 88 -13.54 8.66 -2.49
C SER A 88 -13.90 7.60 -1.43
N SER A 89 -14.46 6.47 -1.85
CA SER A 89 -14.85 5.38 -0.95
C SER A 89 -13.94 4.15 -1.05
N SER A 90 -12.84 4.24 -1.77
CA SER A 90 -11.91 3.13 -1.98
C SER A 90 -10.48 3.53 -1.63
N PHE A 91 -9.70 2.54 -1.25
CA PHE A 91 -8.26 2.67 -1.04
C PHE A 91 -7.52 1.69 -1.96
N CYS A 92 -6.25 1.95 -2.19
CA CYS A 92 -5.41 0.99 -2.87
C CYS A 92 -5.15 -0.22 -1.96
N GLY A 93 -4.96 -1.36 -2.55
CA GLY A 93 -4.67 -2.59 -1.84
C GLY A 93 -3.86 -3.54 -2.72
N VAL A 94 -3.47 -4.63 -2.13
CA VAL A 94 -2.87 -5.77 -2.82
C VAL A 94 -3.92 -6.88 -2.87
N SER A 95 -4.17 -7.44 -4.04
CA SER A 95 -5.11 -8.54 -4.20
C SER A 95 -4.51 -9.87 -3.72
N ASN A 96 -5.33 -10.90 -3.63
CA ASN A 96 -4.89 -12.23 -3.16
C ASN A 96 -3.83 -12.89 -4.06
N ASN A 97 -3.68 -12.46 -5.30
CA ASN A 97 -2.62 -12.92 -6.20
C ASN A 97 -1.37 -12.02 -6.21
N GLY A 98 -1.31 -11.03 -5.33
CA GLY A 98 -0.19 -10.10 -5.23
C GLY A 98 -0.22 -8.91 -6.20
N GLY A 99 -1.22 -8.83 -7.07
CA GLY A 99 -1.42 -7.70 -7.97
C GLY A 99 -2.06 -6.50 -7.28
N SER A 100 -2.15 -5.38 -8.00
CA SER A 100 -2.80 -4.19 -7.47
C SER A 100 -4.32 -4.38 -7.36
N GLY A 101 -4.93 -3.73 -6.37
CA GLY A 101 -6.37 -3.72 -6.16
C GLY A 101 -6.83 -2.38 -5.61
N ASN A 102 -8.14 -2.17 -5.64
CA ASN A 102 -8.77 -0.95 -5.19
C ASN A 102 -10.06 -1.23 -4.40
N PRO A 103 -9.96 -1.98 -3.30
CA PRO A 103 -11.14 -2.38 -2.54
C PRO A 103 -11.88 -1.18 -1.94
N GLY A 104 -13.19 -1.29 -1.86
CA GLY A 104 -14.01 -0.32 -1.14
C GLY A 104 -13.73 -0.34 0.35
N ALA A 105 -13.86 0.80 1.01
CA ALA A 105 -13.52 0.95 2.43
C ALA A 105 -14.38 0.08 3.37
N SER A 106 -15.52 -0.42 2.89
CA SER A 106 -16.39 -1.31 3.65
C SER A 106 -15.97 -2.79 3.64
N TYR A 107 -15.00 -3.16 2.81
CA TYR A 107 -14.52 -4.55 2.76
C TYR A 107 -13.58 -4.87 3.92
N SER A 108 -13.69 -6.11 4.40
CA SER A 108 -12.75 -6.66 5.40
C SER A 108 -11.55 -7.26 4.68
N ASN A 109 -10.42 -6.55 4.73
CA ASN A 109 -9.17 -7.02 4.16
C ASN A 109 -8.11 -7.18 5.24
N GLY A 110 -7.06 -7.92 4.91
CA GLY A 110 -5.91 -8.09 5.79
C GLY A 110 -5.16 -6.78 6.03
N VAL A 111 -4.41 -6.76 7.11
CA VAL A 111 -3.51 -5.65 7.46
C VAL A 111 -2.10 -6.20 7.56
N ALA A 112 -1.18 -5.60 6.79
CA ALA A 112 0.25 -5.88 6.89
C ALA A 112 0.96 -4.54 7.07
N PHE A 113 1.72 -4.39 8.14
CA PHE A 113 2.39 -3.13 8.44
C PHE A 113 3.90 -3.30 8.47
N GLY A 114 4.59 -2.20 8.14
CA GLY A 114 6.03 -2.09 8.25
C GLY A 114 6.46 -1.42 9.55
N PHE A 115 7.71 -1.63 9.89
CA PHE A 115 8.39 -0.94 10.98
C PHE A 115 9.90 -0.95 10.72
N CYS A 116 10.61 -0.04 11.36
CA CYS A 116 12.07 0.03 11.31
C CYS A 116 12.66 -0.23 12.70
N ILE A 117 13.78 -0.91 12.68
CA ILE A 117 14.52 -1.25 13.91
C ILE A 117 15.68 -0.28 14.12
#